data_e401bc85c2ff34736cd6dc08539ea9d4
#
_entry.id   e401bc85c2ff34736cd6dc08539ea9d4
#
_cell.length_a   1.000
_cell.length_b   1.000
_cell.length_c   1.000
_cell.angle_alpha   90.00
_cell.angle_beta   90.00
_cell.angle_gamma   90.00
#
_symmetry.space_group_name_H-M   'P 1'
#
loop_
_entity.id
_entity.type
_entity.pdbx_description
1 polymer ?
#
loop_
_entity_poly.entity_id
_entity_poly.type
_entity_poly.pdbx_seq_one_letter_code
_entity_poly.pdbx_strand_id
1 'polypeptide(L)'
;MKKAYLLLADGTLFEGTAVGYEGQSIGEVVFNTGMAGYQEVLTDPSYYGQVVTMTYPLIGNYGINFDDYESRKSWVSGFIMREMCEYPSNWRCKVTLDEYLKAQKVVGLAGIDTRRLTRKLRGEGVMNGVIYTEGFEPDEQTIAEMKAYVVKDAVKTVTCAENIVYPAEGETKYRIALFDYGVKYNIERELCKRGCEVTVVPAYTKPEDVVGKYDGVMLSNGPGDPADNVSIIAEVKKLYDSNVPMFAVCLGHQILALATGAKTGRLDYGHRGGNHPVKNLQTGKIEITSQNHSYAVVPESLEKTPLEVTHINLLDGTVEGVACKEDRAFSVQYHPESAPGPQDSRYLFRQFITLMEEGKHHA
;
A
#
# COMPACT_ATOMS: atom_id res chain seq x y z
N MET A 1 -17.65 -27.34 10.46
CA MET A 1 -16.69 -26.23 10.37
C MET A 1 -16.90 -25.33 11.58
N LYS A 2 -15.83 -24.82 12.17
CA LYS A 2 -15.86 -23.91 13.32
C LYS A 2 -16.42 -22.56 12.90
N LYS A 3 -17.18 -21.89 13.77
CA LYS A 3 -17.73 -20.57 13.49
C LYS A 3 -16.67 -19.50 13.67
N ALA A 4 -16.83 -18.40 12.95
CA ALA A 4 -16.09 -17.17 13.15
C ALA A 4 -17.02 -15.96 13.00
N TYR A 5 -16.60 -14.84 13.55
CA TYR A 5 -17.41 -13.64 13.67
C TYR A 5 -16.60 -12.40 13.39
N LEU A 6 -17.26 -11.38 12.85
CA LEU A 6 -16.78 -10.02 12.80
C LEU A 6 -17.73 -9.14 13.61
N LEU A 7 -17.23 -8.54 14.69
CA LEU A 7 -17.94 -7.50 15.44
C LEU A 7 -17.35 -6.13 15.07
N LEU A 8 -18.18 -5.23 14.55
CA LEU A 8 -17.81 -3.85 14.22
C LEU A 8 -17.98 -2.94 15.43
N ALA A 9 -17.31 -1.78 15.41
CA ALA A 9 -17.34 -0.80 16.49
C ALA A 9 -18.75 -0.25 16.81
N ASP A 10 -19.66 -0.28 15.84
CA ASP A 10 -21.06 0.13 16.00
C ASP A 10 -21.97 -1.00 16.58
N GLY A 11 -21.40 -2.18 16.85
CA GLY A 11 -22.11 -3.34 17.36
C GLY A 11 -22.68 -4.27 16.28
N THR A 12 -22.49 -3.96 14.99
CA THR A 12 -22.92 -4.85 13.91
C THR A 12 -22.12 -6.14 13.94
N LEU A 13 -22.81 -7.30 13.96
CA LEU A 13 -22.21 -8.61 13.96
C LEU A 13 -22.46 -9.34 12.64
N PHE A 14 -21.39 -9.95 12.10
CA PHE A 14 -21.44 -10.89 10.99
C PHE A 14 -20.98 -12.26 11.49
N GLU A 15 -21.75 -13.31 11.20
CA GLU A 15 -21.43 -14.70 11.52
C GLU A 15 -21.12 -15.47 10.23
N GLY A 16 -20.07 -16.28 10.26
CA GLY A 16 -19.66 -17.13 9.16
C GLY A 16 -18.81 -18.29 9.62
N THR A 17 -17.88 -18.73 8.80
CA THR A 17 -17.01 -19.89 9.01
C THR A 17 -15.58 -19.46 9.22
N ALA A 18 -14.91 -20.07 10.21
CA ALA A 18 -13.50 -19.86 10.48
C ALA A 18 -12.64 -20.44 9.36
N VAL A 19 -11.67 -19.64 8.90
CA VAL A 19 -10.59 -20.02 8.00
C VAL A 19 -9.27 -19.48 8.54
N GLY A 20 -8.16 -20.13 8.22
CA GLY A 20 -6.85 -19.70 8.70
C GLY A 20 -6.63 -19.97 10.18
N TYR A 21 -6.03 -18.99 10.88
CA TYR A 21 -5.63 -19.13 12.28
C TYR A 21 -6.82 -18.99 13.24
N GLU A 22 -6.85 -19.82 14.30
CA GLU A 22 -7.84 -19.72 15.36
C GLU A 22 -7.39 -18.71 16.41
N GLY A 23 -8.25 -17.73 16.72
CA GLY A 23 -7.94 -16.67 17.67
C GLY A 23 -8.83 -15.47 17.47
N GLN A 24 -8.34 -14.32 17.93
CA GLN A 24 -8.95 -13.01 17.69
C GLN A 24 -7.92 -12.00 17.20
N SER A 25 -8.37 -11.00 16.45
CA SER A 25 -7.54 -9.88 15.98
C SER A 25 -8.37 -8.63 15.78
N ILE A 26 -7.82 -7.48 16.20
CA ILE A 26 -8.40 -6.15 16.03
C ILE A 26 -7.76 -5.48 14.81
N GLY A 27 -8.54 -4.69 14.08
CA GLY A 27 -8.05 -3.87 12.98
C GLY A 27 -9.09 -2.91 12.44
N GLU A 28 -8.64 -1.99 11.60
CA GLU A 28 -9.52 -1.17 10.78
C GLU A 28 -10.10 -2.04 9.65
N VAL A 29 -11.41 -2.15 9.58
CA VAL A 29 -12.09 -3.01 8.58
C VAL A 29 -12.23 -2.24 7.28
N VAL A 30 -11.56 -2.74 6.25
CA VAL A 30 -11.52 -2.14 4.92
C VAL A 30 -11.98 -3.15 3.87
N PHE A 31 -12.25 -2.67 2.64
CA PHE A 31 -12.60 -3.56 1.54
C PHE A 31 -11.72 -3.30 0.31
N ASN A 32 -11.44 -4.36 -0.44
CA ASN A 32 -10.72 -4.31 -1.71
C ASN A 32 -11.61 -4.83 -2.84
N THR A 33 -11.72 -4.08 -3.94
CA THR A 33 -12.58 -4.40 -5.08
C THR A 33 -11.87 -5.18 -6.19
N GLY A 34 -10.62 -5.57 -6.00
CA GLY A 34 -9.85 -6.38 -6.94
C GLY A 34 -10.49 -7.74 -7.17
N MET A 35 -10.55 -8.18 -8.42
CA MET A 35 -11.06 -9.52 -8.79
C MET A 35 -10.00 -10.61 -8.66
N ALA A 36 -8.73 -10.24 -8.57
CA ALA A 36 -7.57 -11.12 -8.42
C ALA A 36 -6.52 -10.44 -7.53
N GLY A 37 -5.44 -11.13 -7.20
CA GLY A 37 -4.34 -10.53 -6.44
C GLY A 37 -4.52 -10.60 -4.93
N TYR A 38 -5.27 -11.56 -4.42
CA TYR A 38 -5.46 -11.70 -2.98
C TYR A 38 -4.15 -12.03 -2.24
N GLN A 39 -3.20 -12.69 -2.89
CA GLN A 39 -1.89 -12.98 -2.31
C GLN A 39 -1.05 -11.71 -2.18
N GLU A 40 -1.05 -10.87 -3.21
CA GLU A 40 -0.39 -9.56 -3.20
C GLU A 40 -1.01 -8.66 -2.13
N VAL A 41 -2.34 -8.65 -1.99
CA VAL A 41 -3.04 -7.94 -0.89
C VAL A 41 -2.59 -8.44 0.49
N LEU A 42 -2.50 -9.75 0.70
CA LEU A 42 -2.05 -10.33 1.95
C LEU A 42 -0.62 -9.95 2.31
N THR A 43 0.25 -9.79 1.31
CA THR A 43 1.69 -9.51 1.49
C THR A 43 2.07 -8.05 1.30
N ASP A 44 1.12 -7.16 0.96
CA ASP A 44 1.35 -5.71 0.87
C ASP A 44 1.43 -5.08 2.28
N PRO A 45 2.58 -4.51 2.68
CA PRO A 45 2.74 -3.87 3.99
C PRO A 45 1.77 -2.71 4.24
N SER A 46 1.22 -2.09 3.19
CA SER A 46 0.24 -1.00 3.31
C SER A 46 -1.06 -1.43 4.02
N TYR A 47 -1.33 -2.74 4.13
CA TYR A 47 -2.46 -3.27 4.90
C TYR A 47 -2.14 -3.56 6.37
N TYR A 48 -0.97 -3.17 6.88
CA TYR A 48 -0.65 -3.34 8.29
C TYR A 48 -1.71 -2.69 9.20
N GLY A 49 -2.22 -3.49 10.15
CA GLY A 49 -3.25 -3.05 11.08
C GLY A 49 -4.69 -3.08 10.53
N GLN A 50 -4.92 -3.61 9.33
CA GLN A 50 -6.24 -3.66 8.71
C GLN A 50 -6.79 -5.08 8.61
N VAL A 51 -8.12 -5.21 8.81
CA VAL A 51 -8.90 -6.41 8.49
C VAL A 51 -9.47 -6.21 7.09
N VAL A 52 -8.97 -6.97 6.12
CA VAL A 52 -9.25 -6.75 4.70
C VAL A 52 -10.39 -7.65 4.23
N THR A 53 -11.43 -7.03 3.68
CA THR A 53 -12.56 -7.73 3.03
C THR A 53 -12.36 -7.75 1.53
N MET A 54 -12.24 -8.94 0.94
CA MET A 54 -12.28 -9.11 -0.51
C MET A 54 -13.72 -9.11 -1.00
N THR A 55 -14.03 -8.23 -1.96
CA THR A 55 -15.41 -8.13 -2.50
C THR A 55 -15.69 -9.15 -3.61
N TYR A 56 -14.64 -9.69 -4.24
CA TYR A 56 -14.80 -10.76 -5.21
C TYR A 56 -15.30 -12.03 -4.52
N PRO A 57 -16.30 -12.74 -5.11
CA PRO A 57 -17.01 -13.81 -4.42
C PRO A 57 -16.13 -14.99 -4.02
N LEU A 58 -15.25 -15.47 -4.90
CA LEU A 58 -14.41 -16.65 -4.70
C LEU A 58 -12.95 -16.26 -4.51
N ILE A 59 -12.38 -16.57 -3.37
CA ILE A 59 -10.98 -16.28 -3.03
C ILE A 59 -10.21 -17.56 -2.76
N GLY A 60 -8.93 -17.62 -3.14
CA GLY A 60 -8.10 -18.82 -2.97
C GLY A 60 -8.05 -19.73 -4.20
N ASN A 61 -8.73 -19.41 -5.28
CA ASN A 61 -8.92 -20.26 -6.45
C ASN A 61 -7.63 -20.65 -7.21
N TYR A 62 -6.55 -19.88 -7.09
CA TYR A 62 -5.23 -20.22 -7.63
C TYR A 62 -4.19 -20.58 -6.56
N GLY A 63 -4.60 -20.68 -5.29
CA GLY A 63 -3.72 -20.99 -4.17
C GLY A 63 -2.72 -19.88 -3.87
N ILE A 64 -1.63 -20.25 -3.22
CA ILE A 64 -0.49 -19.37 -2.91
C ILE A 64 0.75 -19.92 -3.61
N ASN A 65 1.56 -19.04 -4.19
CA ASN A 65 2.87 -19.33 -4.74
C ASN A 65 3.91 -18.38 -4.14
N PHE A 66 5.20 -18.68 -4.29
CA PHE A 66 6.26 -17.88 -3.64
C PHE A 66 6.81 -16.75 -4.52
N ASP A 67 6.40 -16.67 -5.79
CA ASP A 67 6.90 -15.68 -6.74
C ASP A 67 6.11 -14.37 -6.69
N ASP A 68 4.81 -14.44 -6.35
CA ASP A 68 3.89 -13.30 -6.34
C ASP A 68 3.81 -12.61 -4.95
N TYR A 69 4.76 -12.87 -4.05
CA TYR A 69 4.86 -12.12 -2.80
C TYR A 69 5.33 -10.69 -3.08
N GLU A 70 4.71 -9.75 -2.37
CA GLU A 70 5.07 -8.33 -2.40
C GLU A 70 5.87 -7.88 -1.17
N SER A 71 6.07 -8.79 -0.20
CA SER A 71 6.99 -8.60 0.93
C SER A 71 7.24 -9.92 1.67
N ARG A 72 8.00 -9.85 2.77
CA ARG A 72 8.50 -11.01 3.53
C ARG A 72 7.43 -11.84 4.26
N LYS A 73 6.20 -11.33 4.46
CA LYS A 73 5.12 -12.00 5.21
C LYS A 73 3.75 -11.38 4.94
N SER A 74 2.69 -11.94 5.51
CA SER A 74 1.40 -11.25 5.60
C SER A 74 1.43 -10.12 6.64
N TRP A 75 0.75 -9.01 6.32
CA TRP A 75 0.67 -7.83 7.18
C TRP A 75 -0.76 -7.49 7.62
N VAL A 76 -1.76 -8.14 7.03
CA VAL A 76 -3.15 -7.93 7.42
C VAL A 76 -3.42 -8.42 8.84
N SER A 77 -4.25 -7.70 9.59
CA SER A 77 -4.73 -8.16 10.91
C SER A 77 -5.75 -9.28 10.78
N GLY A 78 -6.55 -9.28 9.72
CA GLY A 78 -7.54 -10.32 9.44
C GLY A 78 -7.95 -10.33 7.99
N PHE A 79 -8.56 -11.41 7.53
CA PHE A 79 -8.92 -11.56 6.13
C PHE A 79 -10.34 -12.11 5.97
N ILE A 80 -11.16 -11.39 5.21
CA ILE A 80 -12.60 -11.67 5.07
C ILE A 80 -12.93 -11.92 3.60
N MET A 81 -13.73 -12.97 3.35
CA MET A 81 -14.18 -13.32 2.02
C MET A 81 -15.60 -13.93 2.05
N ARG A 82 -16.25 -13.90 0.90
CA ARG A 82 -17.56 -14.55 0.77
C ARG A 82 -17.42 -16.06 0.71
N GLU A 83 -16.53 -16.56 -0.13
CA GLU A 83 -16.29 -17.99 -0.33
C GLU A 83 -14.80 -18.25 -0.47
N MET A 84 -14.31 -19.26 0.24
CA MET A 84 -12.95 -19.75 0.10
C MET A 84 -12.91 -20.97 -0.81
N CYS A 85 -12.01 -20.97 -1.77
CA CYS A 85 -11.75 -22.15 -2.59
C CYS A 85 -10.94 -23.18 -1.80
N GLU A 86 -11.54 -24.32 -1.56
CA GLU A 86 -10.89 -25.44 -0.83
C GLU A 86 -9.86 -26.19 -1.70
N TYR A 87 -10.10 -26.23 -3.01
CA TYR A 87 -9.29 -26.98 -3.97
C TYR A 87 -8.79 -26.05 -5.08
N PRO A 88 -7.70 -25.33 -4.85
CA PRO A 88 -7.15 -24.41 -5.86
C PRO A 88 -6.70 -25.16 -7.10
N SER A 89 -6.97 -24.58 -8.28
CA SER A 89 -6.60 -25.13 -9.57
C SER A 89 -5.66 -24.20 -10.33
N ASN A 90 -4.36 -24.26 -10.01
CA ASN A 90 -3.31 -23.55 -10.72
C ASN A 90 -1.98 -24.31 -10.61
N TRP A 91 -1.24 -24.41 -11.71
CA TRP A 91 0.03 -25.11 -11.74
C TRP A 91 1.11 -24.49 -10.83
N ARG A 92 1.00 -23.20 -10.50
CA ARG A 92 1.90 -22.50 -9.57
C ARG A 92 1.52 -22.67 -8.11
N CYS A 93 0.35 -23.22 -7.81
CA CYS A 93 -0.11 -23.43 -6.43
C CYS A 93 0.88 -24.30 -5.65
N LYS A 94 1.36 -23.80 -4.52
CA LYS A 94 2.25 -24.52 -3.59
C LYS A 94 1.53 -24.91 -2.30
N VAL A 95 0.68 -24.03 -1.80
CA VAL A 95 -0.14 -24.24 -0.59
C VAL A 95 -1.52 -23.61 -0.80
N THR A 96 -2.52 -24.09 -0.06
CA THR A 96 -3.85 -23.50 -0.06
C THR A 96 -3.85 -22.15 0.68
N LEU A 97 -4.88 -21.33 0.45
CA LEU A 97 -5.04 -20.08 1.18
C LEU A 97 -5.22 -20.34 2.70
N ASP A 98 -5.96 -21.37 3.09
CA ASP A 98 -6.18 -21.70 4.50
C ASP A 98 -4.87 -22.08 5.21
N GLU A 99 -4.05 -22.94 4.59
CA GLU A 99 -2.72 -23.31 5.10
C GLU A 99 -1.80 -22.08 5.25
N TYR A 100 -1.83 -21.17 4.26
CA TYR A 100 -1.06 -19.94 4.32
C TYR A 100 -1.51 -19.05 5.47
N LEU A 101 -2.81 -18.77 5.61
CA LEU A 101 -3.35 -17.95 6.69
C LEU A 101 -3.00 -18.52 8.07
N LYS A 102 -3.07 -19.86 8.23
CA LYS A 102 -2.64 -20.55 9.46
C LYS A 102 -1.15 -20.31 9.75
N ALA A 103 -0.31 -20.52 8.75
CA ALA A 103 1.14 -20.34 8.89
C ALA A 103 1.53 -18.87 9.23
N GLN A 104 0.80 -17.91 8.67
CA GLN A 104 0.98 -16.48 8.93
C GLN A 104 0.25 -15.98 10.19
N LYS A 105 -0.49 -16.85 10.89
CA LYS A 105 -1.32 -16.51 12.06
C LYS A 105 -2.36 -15.43 11.78
N VAL A 106 -2.95 -15.45 10.59
CA VAL A 106 -4.02 -14.54 10.18
C VAL A 106 -5.37 -15.19 10.46
N VAL A 107 -6.21 -14.54 11.25
CA VAL A 107 -7.59 -14.95 11.50
C VAL A 107 -8.43 -14.63 10.26
N GLY A 108 -9.14 -15.61 9.74
CA GLY A 108 -9.96 -15.46 8.54
C GLY A 108 -11.43 -15.77 8.79
N LEU A 109 -12.30 -15.14 8.01
CA LEU A 109 -13.75 -15.30 8.05
C LEU A 109 -14.31 -15.46 6.64
N ALA A 110 -14.95 -16.59 6.38
CA ALA A 110 -15.65 -16.87 5.14
C ALA A 110 -17.16 -17.01 5.36
N GLY A 111 -17.95 -16.94 4.29
CA GLY A 111 -19.39 -17.23 4.33
C GLY A 111 -20.27 -16.04 4.68
N ILE A 112 -19.72 -14.84 4.90
CA ILE A 112 -20.54 -13.66 5.21
C ILE A 112 -21.02 -12.94 3.94
N ASP A 113 -21.99 -12.07 4.08
CA ASP A 113 -22.42 -11.14 3.04
C ASP A 113 -21.42 -9.97 2.93
N THR A 114 -20.35 -10.17 2.17
CA THR A 114 -19.31 -9.16 1.92
C THR A 114 -19.86 -7.92 1.19
N ARG A 115 -20.94 -8.07 0.39
CA ARG A 115 -21.62 -6.94 -0.25
C ARG A 115 -22.31 -6.04 0.79
N ARG A 116 -23.01 -6.64 1.76
CA ARG A 116 -23.63 -5.89 2.88
C ARG A 116 -22.58 -5.14 3.69
N LEU A 117 -21.46 -5.82 4.02
CA LEU A 117 -20.34 -5.22 4.75
C LEU A 117 -19.74 -4.03 3.95
N THR A 118 -19.44 -4.26 2.67
CA THR A 118 -18.87 -3.20 1.80
C THR A 118 -19.79 -2.00 1.68
N ARG A 119 -21.10 -2.21 1.50
CA ARG A 119 -22.06 -1.11 1.43
C ARG A 119 -22.15 -0.32 2.72
N LYS A 120 -22.04 -1.01 3.87
CA LYS A 120 -22.01 -0.36 5.19
C LYS A 120 -20.77 0.52 5.32
N LEU A 121 -19.58 -0.03 5.08
CA LEU A 121 -18.30 0.72 5.16
C LEU A 121 -18.24 1.89 4.16
N ARG A 122 -18.86 1.75 2.99
CA ARG A 122 -18.93 2.83 2.01
C ARG A 122 -19.87 3.96 2.44
N GLY A 123 -20.97 3.63 3.11
CA GLY A 123 -21.99 4.61 3.52
C GLY A 123 -21.72 5.29 4.84
N GLU A 124 -21.02 4.63 5.75
CA GLU A 124 -20.77 5.08 7.13
C GLU A 124 -19.28 5.38 7.41
N GLY A 125 -18.41 5.15 6.41
CA GLY A 125 -16.96 5.19 6.54
C GLY A 125 -16.37 3.88 7.02
N VAL A 126 -15.04 3.71 6.86
CA VAL A 126 -14.33 2.59 7.47
C VAL A 126 -14.36 2.68 8.98
N MET A 127 -14.45 1.55 9.63
CA MET A 127 -14.55 1.48 11.09
C MET A 127 -13.72 0.31 11.64
N ASN A 128 -13.40 0.40 12.92
CA ASN A 128 -12.71 -0.68 13.61
C ASN A 128 -13.60 -1.89 13.79
N GLY A 129 -12.97 -3.07 13.88
CA GLY A 129 -13.66 -4.31 14.19
C GLY A 129 -12.72 -5.31 14.83
N VAL A 130 -13.30 -6.30 15.47
CA VAL A 130 -12.62 -7.51 15.93
C VAL A 130 -13.15 -8.72 15.16
N ILE A 131 -12.23 -9.46 14.55
CA ILE A 131 -12.50 -10.76 13.94
C ILE A 131 -12.07 -11.84 14.93
N TYR A 132 -12.92 -12.84 15.18
CA TYR A 132 -12.63 -13.89 16.15
C TYR A 132 -13.28 -15.22 15.76
N THR A 133 -12.68 -16.32 16.22
CA THR A 133 -13.22 -17.67 16.05
C THR A 133 -13.94 -18.12 17.33
N GLU A 134 -14.88 -19.03 17.19
CA GLU A 134 -15.60 -19.63 18.31
C GLU A 134 -14.65 -20.12 19.41
N GLY A 135 -14.89 -19.72 20.67
CA GLY A 135 -14.03 -19.96 21.82
C GLY A 135 -12.98 -18.86 22.07
N PHE A 136 -13.01 -17.78 21.28
CA PHE A 136 -12.16 -16.58 21.43
C PHE A 136 -13.01 -15.31 21.42
N GLU A 137 -14.19 -15.35 22.04
CA GLU A 137 -15.11 -14.22 22.12
C GLU A 137 -14.44 -13.03 22.82
N PRO A 138 -14.58 -11.80 22.24
CA PRO A 138 -13.97 -10.62 22.84
C PRO A 138 -14.64 -10.26 24.17
N ASP A 139 -13.85 -10.04 25.20
CA ASP A 139 -14.28 -9.49 26.46
C ASP A 139 -14.51 -7.96 26.41
N GLU A 140 -14.97 -7.37 27.49
CA GLU A 140 -15.24 -5.93 27.57
C GLU A 140 -13.98 -5.10 27.30
N GLN A 141 -12.81 -5.55 27.74
CA GLN A 141 -11.54 -4.89 27.50
C GLN A 141 -11.19 -4.92 26.01
N THR A 142 -11.27 -6.06 25.36
CA THR A 142 -11.03 -6.22 23.90
C THR A 142 -11.98 -5.35 23.09
N ILE A 143 -13.26 -5.24 23.49
CA ILE A 143 -14.25 -4.38 22.84
C ILE A 143 -13.86 -2.88 23.00
N ALA A 144 -13.39 -2.49 24.16
CA ALA A 144 -12.94 -1.13 24.41
C ALA A 144 -11.68 -0.80 23.58
N GLU A 145 -10.71 -1.72 23.54
CA GLU A 145 -9.50 -1.61 22.73
C GLU A 145 -9.83 -1.52 21.23
N MET A 146 -10.75 -2.35 20.74
CA MET A 146 -11.24 -2.31 19.35
C MET A 146 -11.84 -0.95 19.00
N LYS A 147 -12.70 -0.38 19.85
CA LYS A 147 -13.31 0.92 19.61
C LYS A 147 -12.29 2.06 19.58
N ALA A 148 -11.24 1.96 20.40
CA ALA A 148 -10.16 2.96 20.51
C ALA A 148 -8.97 2.66 19.55
N TYR A 149 -9.06 1.62 18.74
CA TYR A 149 -7.95 1.17 17.92
C TYR A 149 -7.52 2.23 16.90
N VAL A 150 -6.22 2.50 16.86
CA VAL A 150 -5.55 3.35 15.87
C VAL A 150 -4.26 2.64 15.47
N VAL A 151 -3.98 2.61 14.19
CA VAL A 151 -2.71 2.05 13.68
C VAL A 151 -1.56 2.96 14.14
N LYS A 152 -0.64 2.44 14.95
CA LYS A 152 0.53 3.18 15.46
C LYS A 152 1.83 2.59 14.97
N ASP A 153 2.88 3.42 14.91
CA ASP A 153 4.23 3.01 14.54
C ASP A 153 4.29 2.16 13.25
N ALA A 154 3.40 2.43 12.29
CA ALA A 154 3.18 1.59 11.14
C ALA A 154 4.46 1.45 10.30
N VAL A 155 5.05 2.55 9.86
CA VAL A 155 6.30 2.56 9.08
C VAL A 155 7.45 1.92 9.87
N LYS A 156 7.59 2.23 11.16
CA LYS A 156 8.61 1.65 12.03
C LYS A 156 8.51 0.12 12.13
N THR A 157 7.29 -0.42 12.06
CA THR A 157 7.05 -1.87 12.16
C THR A 157 7.37 -2.60 10.85
N VAL A 158 7.12 -1.96 9.70
CA VAL A 158 7.24 -2.63 8.40
C VAL A 158 8.61 -2.45 7.76
N THR A 159 9.32 -1.36 8.03
CA THR A 159 10.62 -1.03 7.44
C THR A 159 11.68 -2.12 7.68
N CYS A 160 12.66 -2.21 6.81
CA CYS A 160 13.82 -3.08 6.99
C CYS A 160 14.74 -2.56 8.11
N ALA A 161 15.51 -3.48 8.72
CA ALA A 161 16.44 -3.14 9.80
C ALA A 161 17.78 -2.62 9.28
N GLU A 162 18.18 -3.03 8.08
CA GLU A 162 19.45 -2.72 7.44
C GLU A 162 19.29 -2.63 5.91
N ASN A 163 20.30 -2.08 5.25
CA ASN A 163 20.29 -1.91 3.80
C ASN A 163 20.25 -3.28 3.10
N ILE A 164 19.41 -3.39 2.08
CA ILE A 164 19.30 -4.57 1.22
C ILE A 164 19.58 -4.15 -0.21
N VAL A 165 20.58 -4.78 -0.86
CA VAL A 165 20.97 -4.44 -2.23
C VAL A 165 20.39 -5.46 -3.21
N TYR A 166 19.71 -4.95 -4.23
CA TYR A 166 19.20 -5.72 -5.36
C TYR A 166 19.97 -5.32 -6.62
N PRO A 167 20.66 -6.27 -7.27
CA PRO A 167 21.43 -5.98 -8.48
C PRO A 167 20.51 -5.63 -9.66
N ALA A 168 21.01 -4.82 -10.57
CA ALA A 168 20.36 -4.58 -11.85
C ALA A 168 20.22 -5.87 -12.66
N GLU A 169 19.13 -5.99 -13.43
CA GLU A 169 19.06 -7.00 -14.49
C GLU A 169 19.95 -6.55 -15.66
N GLY A 170 21.13 -7.17 -15.77
CA GLY A 170 22.16 -6.83 -16.75
C GLY A 170 23.17 -5.80 -16.23
N GLU A 171 23.59 -4.86 -17.09
CA GLU A 171 24.56 -3.82 -16.74
C GLU A 171 23.94 -2.78 -15.79
N THR A 172 24.64 -2.46 -14.70
CA THR A 172 24.23 -1.39 -13.79
C THR A 172 24.47 -0.02 -14.44
N LYS A 173 23.39 0.71 -14.70
CA LYS A 173 23.41 2.06 -15.30
C LYS A 173 23.22 3.16 -14.26
N TYR A 174 22.40 2.87 -13.24
CA TYR A 174 22.03 3.81 -12.17
C TYR A 174 22.03 3.08 -10.82
N ARG A 175 22.29 3.87 -9.76
CA ARG A 175 22.17 3.45 -8.37
C ARG A 175 21.04 4.23 -7.71
N ILE A 176 20.09 3.53 -7.12
CA ILE A 176 18.90 4.13 -6.49
C ILE A 176 18.85 3.78 -5.02
N ALA A 177 18.63 4.79 -4.17
CA ALA A 177 18.22 4.58 -2.80
C ALA A 177 16.68 4.51 -2.74
N LEU A 178 16.13 3.36 -2.36
CA LEU A 178 14.70 3.14 -2.17
C LEU A 178 14.38 3.13 -0.68
N PHE A 179 13.73 4.18 -0.18
CA PHE A 179 13.32 4.28 1.22
C PHE A 179 12.17 3.33 1.51
N ASP A 180 12.37 2.44 2.48
CA ASP A 180 11.40 1.42 2.86
C ASP A 180 10.41 1.94 3.91
N TYR A 181 9.29 2.46 3.45
CA TYR A 181 8.14 2.78 4.30
C TYR A 181 7.14 1.63 4.39
N GLY A 182 7.44 0.50 3.77
CA GLY A 182 6.61 -0.67 3.55
C GLY A 182 6.62 -1.06 2.08
N VAL A 183 7.82 -1.18 1.52
CA VAL A 183 8.04 -1.39 0.08
C VAL A 183 7.43 -2.69 -0.41
N LYS A 184 6.77 -2.61 -1.57
CA LYS A 184 6.36 -3.77 -2.36
C LYS A 184 7.50 -4.19 -3.29
N TYR A 185 7.80 -5.50 -3.29
CA TYR A 185 8.88 -6.07 -4.10
C TYR A 185 8.79 -5.76 -5.59
N ASN A 186 7.59 -5.50 -6.13
CA ASN A 186 7.49 -5.15 -7.54
C ASN A 186 8.04 -3.76 -7.88
N ILE A 187 8.19 -2.85 -6.90
CA ILE A 187 8.86 -1.56 -7.10
C ILE A 187 10.34 -1.78 -7.43
N GLU A 188 11.04 -2.58 -6.61
CA GLU A 188 12.46 -2.89 -6.84
C GLU A 188 12.65 -3.69 -8.13
N ARG A 189 11.78 -4.68 -8.41
CA ARG A 189 11.80 -5.46 -9.65
C ARG A 189 11.68 -4.57 -10.88
N GLU A 190 10.78 -3.60 -10.88
CA GLU A 190 10.60 -2.67 -12.00
C GLU A 190 11.80 -1.75 -12.21
N LEU A 191 12.50 -1.35 -11.16
CA LEU A 191 13.75 -0.59 -11.25
C LEU A 191 14.91 -1.47 -11.74
N CYS A 192 15.08 -2.67 -11.17
CA CYS A 192 16.14 -3.61 -11.56
C CYS A 192 16.06 -3.99 -13.04
N LYS A 193 14.84 -4.25 -13.57
CA LYS A 193 14.60 -4.49 -15.01
C LYS A 193 15.04 -3.34 -15.92
N ARG A 194 15.19 -2.14 -15.38
CA ARG A 194 15.61 -0.94 -16.13
C ARG A 194 17.09 -0.59 -15.96
N GLY A 195 17.86 -1.55 -15.42
CA GLY A 195 19.30 -1.39 -15.23
C GLY A 195 19.66 -0.58 -13.98
N CYS A 196 18.78 -0.54 -12.97
CA CYS A 196 19.08 0.09 -11.70
C CYS A 196 19.57 -0.94 -10.69
N GLU A 197 20.71 -0.67 -10.05
CA GLU A 197 21.06 -1.29 -8.77
C GLU A 197 20.26 -0.57 -7.69
N VAL A 198 19.44 -1.29 -6.95
CA VAL A 198 18.54 -0.72 -5.94
C VAL A 198 19.03 -1.07 -4.55
N THR A 199 19.34 -0.06 -3.75
CA THR A 199 19.56 -0.25 -2.32
C THR A 199 18.29 0.17 -1.58
N VAL A 200 17.58 -0.81 -1.04
CA VAL A 200 16.48 -0.57 -0.10
C VAL A 200 17.09 -0.15 1.21
N VAL A 201 16.76 1.05 1.68
CA VAL A 201 17.28 1.65 2.90
C VAL A 201 16.17 1.78 3.95
N PRO A 202 16.48 1.64 5.26
CA PRO A 202 15.50 1.86 6.32
C PRO A 202 14.82 3.23 6.23
N ALA A 203 13.57 3.32 6.68
CA ALA A 203 12.75 4.53 6.63
C ALA A 203 13.41 5.77 7.28
N TYR A 204 14.28 5.55 8.25
CA TYR A 204 14.93 6.60 9.06
C TYR A 204 16.37 6.90 8.60
N THR A 205 16.78 6.41 7.43
CA THR A 205 18.09 6.71 6.82
C THR A 205 18.24 8.21 6.61
N LYS A 206 19.44 8.74 6.93
CA LYS A 206 19.70 10.17 6.85
C LYS A 206 20.02 10.60 5.41
N PRO A 207 19.64 11.81 4.99
CA PRO A 207 19.98 12.34 3.67
C PRO A 207 21.49 12.32 3.38
N GLU A 208 22.35 12.56 4.37
CA GLU A 208 23.80 12.57 4.26
C GLU A 208 24.38 11.20 3.87
N ASP A 209 23.61 10.12 4.14
CA ASP A 209 23.99 8.76 3.75
C ASP A 209 23.59 8.42 2.32
N VAL A 210 22.79 9.26 1.68
CA VAL A 210 22.19 9.02 0.36
C VAL A 210 22.66 10.04 -0.69
N VAL A 211 22.60 11.33 -0.38
CA VAL A 211 22.94 12.41 -1.33
C VAL A 211 24.39 12.29 -1.78
N GLY A 212 24.59 12.33 -3.09
CA GLY A 212 25.93 12.18 -3.73
C GLY A 212 26.44 10.73 -3.83
N LYS A 213 25.73 9.75 -3.30
CA LYS A 213 26.08 8.32 -3.40
C LYS A 213 25.20 7.55 -4.38
N TYR A 214 24.01 8.07 -4.65
CA TYR A 214 23.00 7.48 -5.53
C TYR A 214 22.61 8.47 -6.62
N ASP A 215 22.22 7.97 -7.78
CA ASP A 215 21.77 8.79 -8.93
C ASP A 215 20.35 9.32 -8.72
N GLY A 216 19.53 8.64 -7.91
CA GLY A 216 18.17 9.03 -7.60
C GLY A 216 17.65 8.41 -6.31
N VAL A 217 16.57 8.98 -5.81
CA VAL A 217 15.86 8.54 -4.59
C VAL A 217 14.45 8.13 -4.94
N MET A 218 14.02 6.99 -4.44
CA MET A 218 12.62 6.58 -4.51
C MET A 218 12.03 6.45 -3.10
N LEU A 219 10.85 7.03 -2.90
CA LEU A 219 10.07 6.91 -1.67
C LEU A 219 8.95 5.90 -1.89
N SER A 220 8.95 4.80 -1.13
CA SER A 220 8.02 3.70 -1.34
C SER A 220 6.61 3.98 -0.83
N ASN A 221 5.70 3.07 -1.13
CA ASN A 221 4.42 2.91 -0.46
C ASN A 221 4.60 2.51 1.00
N GLY A 222 3.50 2.52 1.76
CA GLY A 222 3.49 2.08 3.15
C GLY A 222 2.17 2.31 3.85
N PRO A 223 2.03 1.82 5.11
CA PRO A 223 0.83 1.90 5.92
C PRO A 223 0.75 3.17 6.79
N GLY A 224 -0.44 3.40 7.33
CA GLY A 224 -0.71 4.35 8.41
C GLY A 224 -1.06 5.76 7.94
N ASP A 225 -1.13 6.68 8.91
CA ASP A 225 -1.33 8.11 8.65
C ASP A 225 0.00 8.73 8.24
N PRO A 226 0.08 9.39 7.07
CA PRO A 226 1.31 10.06 6.65
C PRO A 226 1.78 11.15 7.64
N ALA A 227 0.86 11.84 8.30
CA ALA A 227 1.16 12.92 9.24
C ALA A 227 1.84 12.44 10.55
N ASP A 228 1.70 11.17 10.90
CA ASP A 228 2.36 10.57 12.07
C ASP A 228 3.89 10.45 11.89
N ASN A 229 4.39 10.55 10.66
CA ASN A 229 5.78 10.35 10.30
C ASN A 229 6.63 11.64 10.35
N VAL A 230 6.49 12.44 11.40
CA VAL A 230 7.09 13.79 11.54
C VAL A 230 8.60 13.80 11.27
N SER A 231 9.34 12.83 11.81
CA SER A 231 10.79 12.74 11.61
C SER A 231 11.15 12.39 10.15
N ILE A 232 10.40 11.51 9.52
CA ILE A 232 10.61 11.13 8.12
C ILE A 232 10.30 12.32 7.20
N ILE A 233 9.21 13.05 7.44
CA ILE A 233 8.84 14.26 6.70
C ILE A 233 9.97 15.28 6.74
N ALA A 234 10.58 15.50 7.92
CA ALA A 234 11.72 16.42 8.07
C ALA A 234 12.96 15.99 7.29
N GLU A 235 13.26 14.68 7.23
CA GLU A 235 14.38 14.17 6.44
C GLU A 235 14.08 14.21 4.93
N VAL A 236 12.85 13.90 4.50
CA VAL A 236 12.43 14.02 3.10
C VAL A 236 12.49 15.49 2.63
N LYS A 237 12.20 16.47 3.50
CA LYS A 237 12.39 17.89 3.18
C LYS A 237 13.86 18.19 2.82
N LYS A 238 14.82 17.66 3.56
CA LYS A 238 16.25 17.84 3.27
C LYS A 238 16.66 17.15 1.96
N LEU A 239 16.11 15.93 1.70
CA LEU A 239 16.32 15.26 0.40
C LEU A 239 15.80 16.11 -0.76
N TYR A 240 14.59 16.63 -0.62
CA TYR A 240 13.99 17.53 -1.61
C TYR A 240 14.85 18.77 -1.86
N ASP A 241 15.33 19.42 -0.78
CA ASP A 241 16.17 20.62 -0.87
C ASP A 241 17.56 20.34 -1.45
N SER A 242 18.03 19.08 -1.44
CA SER A 242 19.29 18.66 -2.04
C SER A 242 19.26 18.56 -3.56
N ASN A 243 18.08 18.70 -4.16
CA ASN A 243 17.84 18.58 -5.60
C ASN A 243 18.22 17.21 -6.22
N VAL A 244 18.29 16.14 -5.41
CA VAL A 244 18.42 14.78 -5.93
C VAL A 244 17.16 14.40 -6.71
N PRO A 245 17.26 13.75 -7.89
CA PRO A 245 16.08 13.26 -8.60
C PRO A 245 15.24 12.32 -7.73
N MET A 246 13.92 12.60 -7.61
CA MET A 246 13.03 11.85 -6.72
C MET A 246 11.77 11.36 -7.44
N PHE A 247 11.43 10.10 -7.16
CA PHE A 247 10.12 9.53 -7.48
C PHE A 247 9.48 8.96 -6.22
N ALA A 248 8.19 9.23 -6.01
CA ALA A 248 7.50 8.77 -4.81
C ALA A 248 6.13 8.13 -5.14
N VAL A 249 5.76 7.09 -4.39
CA VAL A 249 4.57 6.27 -4.60
C VAL A 249 3.76 6.16 -3.32
N CYS A 250 2.45 6.38 -3.40
CA CYS A 250 1.44 6.19 -2.35
C CYS A 250 1.82 6.94 -1.04
N LEU A 251 2.25 6.26 0.02
CA LEU A 251 2.70 6.93 1.25
C LEU A 251 3.86 7.89 0.98
N GLY A 252 4.82 7.48 0.12
CA GLY A 252 5.93 8.36 -0.29
C GLY A 252 5.45 9.64 -0.96
N HIS A 253 4.42 9.58 -1.81
CA HIS A 253 3.77 10.76 -2.41
C HIS A 253 3.20 11.69 -1.34
N GLN A 254 2.48 11.15 -0.36
CA GLN A 254 1.90 11.93 0.73
C GLN A 254 2.98 12.57 1.61
N ILE A 255 4.05 11.82 1.94
CA ILE A 255 5.19 12.34 2.71
C ILE A 255 5.93 13.45 1.94
N LEU A 256 6.14 13.30 0.62
CA LEU A 256 6.73 14.34 -0.22
C LEU A 256 5.88 15.61 -0.22
N ALA A 257 4.56 15.48 -0.34
CA ALA A 257 3.65 16.61 -0.29
C ALA A 257 3.68 17.31 1.08
N LEU A 258 3.68 16.56 2.19
CA LEU A 258 3.82 17.10 3.54
C LEU A 258 5.17 17.81 3.74
N ALA A 259 6.27 17.22 3.24
CA ALA A 259 7.61 17.78 3.34
C ALA A 259 7.76 19.13 2.58
N THR A 260 6.93 19.36 1.57
CA THR A 260 6.89 20.62 0.81
C THR A 260 5.86 21.62 1.32
N GLY A 261 5.14 21.31 2.39
CA GLY A 261 4.19 22.19 3.07
C GLY A 261 2.72 21.97 2.72
N ALA A 262 2.39 20.98 1.91
CA ALA A 262 1.00 20.58 1.67
C ALA A 262 0.39 19.89 2.91
N LYS A 263 -0.89 19.52 2.81
CA LYS A 263 -1.63 18.79 3.85
C LYS A 263 -2.21 17.52 3.24
N THR A 264 -2.41 16.53 4.10
CA THR A 264 -3.16 15.32 3.77
C THR A 264 -4.47 15.27 4.54
N GLY A 265 -5.48 14.62 3.99
CA GLY A 265 -6.78 14.38 4.60
C GLY A 265 -7.19 12.92 4.49
N ARG A 266 -7.94 12.44 5.49
CA ARG A 266 -8.48 11.09 5.47
C ARG A 266 -9.71 11.03 4.56
N LEU A 267 -9.79 9.99 3.74
CA LEU A 267 -10.96 9.65 2.94
C LEU A 267 -11.93 8.79 3.77
N ASP A 268 -13.23 8.91 3.52
CA ASP A 268 -14.25 8.18 4.29
C ASP A 268 -14.07 6.67 4.26
N TYR A 269 -13.75 6.11 3.09
CA TYR A 269 -13.51 4.67 2.93
C TYR A 269 -12.24 4.33 2.15
N GLY A 270 -11.50 5.36 1.68
CA GLY A 270 -10.27 5.20 0.92
C GLY A 270 -10.47 4.58 -0.48
N HIS A 271 -9.38 4.47 -1.23
CA HIS A 271 -9.36 3.81 -2.52
C HIS A 271 -8.61 2.48 -2.44
N ARG A 272 -9.27 1.37 -2.83
CA ARG A 272 -8.65 0.03 -2.85
C ARG A 272 -9.22 -0.82 -3.97
N GLY A 273 -8.33 -1.26 -4.85
CA GLY A 273 -8.67 -2.08 -6.00
C GLY A 273 -7.87 -1.69 -7.25
N GLY A 274 -8.06 -2.42 -8.35
CA GLY A 274 -7.34 -2.23 -9.61
C GLY A 274 -8.16 -1.62 -10.73
N ASN A 275 -9.17 -0.81 -10.42
CA ASN A 275 -10.16 -0.31 -11.38
C ASN A 275 -10.45 1.19 -11.24
N HIS A 276 -9.52 1.97 -10.73
CA HIS A 276 -9.67 3.40 -10.55
C HIS A 276 -9.15 4.17 -11.77
N PRO A 277 -10.01 4.92 -12.48
CA PRO A 277 -9.59 5.74 -13.62
C PRO A 277 -8.94 7.03 -13.14
N VAL A 278 -7.70 7.25 -13.55
CA VAL A 278 -6.91 8.45 -13.24
C VAL A 278 -6.58 9.17 -14.54
N LYS A 279 -6.76 10.48 -14.55
CA LYS A 279 -6.42 11.34 -15.70
C LYS A 279 -5.06 12.00 -15.45
N ASN A 280 -4.14 11.80 -16.37
CA ASN A 280 -2.93 12.59 -16.49
C ASN A 280 -3.29 13.94 -17.10
N LEU A 281 -3.09 15.03 -16.39
CA LEU A 281 -3.50 16.38 -16.79
C LEU A 281 -2.61 16.96 -17.88
N GLN A 282 -1.33 16.53 -17.96
CA GLN A 282 -0.38 17.02 -18.97
C GLN A 282 -0.68 16.42 -20.35
N THR A 283 -0.99 15.11 -20.38
CA THR A 283 -1.22 14.39 -21.65
C THR A 283 -2.70 14.25 -22.01
N GLY A 284 -3.60 14.46 -21.04
CA GLY A 284 -5.05 14.20 -21.18
C GLY A 284 -5.43 12.71 -21.18
N LYS A 285 -4.46 11.80 -21.08
CA LYS A 285 -4.66 10.36 -21.11
C LYS A 285 -5.33 9.88 -19.82
N ILE A 286 -6.23 8.91 -19.94
CA ILE A 286 -6.84 8.21 -18.82
C ILE A 286 -6.17 6.85 -18.67
N GLU A 287 -5.81 6.51 -17.45
CA GLU A 287 -5.15 5.27 -17.06
C GLU A 287 -6.00 4.56 -16.01
N ILE A 288 -6.08 3.25 -16.09
CA ILE A 288 -6.69 2.45 -15.02
C ILE A 288 -5.59 2.08 -14.03
N THR A 289 -5.81 2.37 -12.75
CA THR A 289 -4.77 2.30 -11.73
C THR A 289 -5.14 1.34 -10.60
N SER A 290 -4.09 0.82 -9.95
CA SER A 290 -4.20 0.09 -8.70
C SER A 290 -4.06 1.05 -7.53
N GLN A 291 -4.97 0.95 -6.56
CA GLN A 291 -5.07 1.86 -5.41
C GLN A 291 -5.08 1.08 -4.10
N ASN A 292 -4.42 1.62 -3.08
CA ASN A 292 -4.52 1.15 -1.70
C ASN A 292 -4.10 2.26 -0.73
N HIS A 293 -5.01 3.21 -0.47
CA HIS A 293 -4.74 4.30 0.46
C HIS A 293 -6.01 4.79 1.16
N SER A 294 -5.86 5.27 2.39
CA SER A 294 -6.92 5.89 3.21
C SER A 294 -6.81 7.41 3.28
N TYR A 295 -5.69 7.98 2.85
CA TYR A 295 -5.40 9.40 2.88
C TYR A 295 -5.09 9.90 1.48
N ALA A 296 -5.33 11.20 1.24
CA ALA A 296 -4.98 11.87 0.00
C ALA A 296 -4.45 13.28 0.28
N VAL A 297 -3.73 13.86 -0.66
CA VAL A 297 -3.27 15.24 -0.60
C VAL A 297 -4.46 16.18 -0.79
N VAL A 298 -4.59 17.18 0.09
CA VAL A 298 -5.65 18.20 0.04
C VAL A 298 -5.32 19.20 -1.06
N PRO A 299 -6.15 19.33 -2.12
CA PRO A 299 -5.83 20.14 -3.30
C PRO A 299 -5.51 21.61 -2.98
N GLU A 300 -6.31 22.23 -2.11
CA GLU A 300 -6.18 23.65 -1.73
C GLU A 300 -4.88 23.93 -0.98
N SER A 301 -4.28 22.91 -0.37
CA SER A 301 -3.02 23.06 0.34
C SER A 301 -1.82 23.19 -0.58
N LEU A 302 -1.94 22.80 -1.85
CA LEU A 302 -0.86 22.83 -2.84
C LEU A 302 -0.57 24.26 -3.35
N GLU A 303 -1.50 25.20 -3.26
CA GLU A 303 -1.36 26.57 -3.78
C GLU A 303 -0.11 27.30 -3.26
N LYS A 304 0.35 26.97 -2.05
CA LYS A 304 1.51 27.58 -1.39
C LYS A 304 2.75 26.71 -1.41
N THR A 305 2.76 25.69 -2.23
CA THR A 305 3.87 24.74 -2.35
C THR A 305 4.56 24.86 -3.72
N PRO A 306 5.75 24.31 -3.90
CA PRO A 306 6.39 24.23 -5.21
C PRO A 306 5.80 23.14 -6.12
N LEU A 307 4.75 22.43 -5.67
CA LEU A 307 4.16 21.30 -6.39
C LEU A 307 2.99 21.74 -7.27
N GLU A 308 2.82 21.06 -8.39
CA GLU A 308 1.68 21.14 -9.28
C GLU A 308 0.98 19.79 -9.39
N VAL A 309 -0.37 19.80 -9.47
CA VAL A 309 -1.17 18.59 -9.67
C VAL A 309 -0.95 18.08 -11.09
N THR A 310 -0.56 16.83 -11.22
CA THR A 310 -0.33 16.15 -12.51
C THR A 310 -1.39 15.10 -12.84
N HIS A 311 -2.00 14.51 -11.82
CA HIS A 311 -2.99 13.44 -11.99
C HIS A 311 -4.17 13.63 -11.04
N ILE A 312 -5.37 13.31 -11.52
CA ILE A 312 -6.62 13.36 -10.74
C ILE A 312 -7.43 12.07 -10.92
N ASN A 313 -8.08 11.63 -9.87
CA ASN A 313 -9.06 10.56 -9.90
C ASN A 313 -10.34 11.04 -10.59
N LEU A 314 -10.88 10.29 -11.54
CA LEU A 314 -12.08 10.67 -12.26
C LEU A 314 -13.38 10.32 -11.52
N LEU A 315 -13.32 9.57 -10.43
CA LEU A 315 -14.50 9.20 -9.65
C LEU A 315 -14.89 10.27 -8.64
N ASP A 316 -13.90 10.96 -8.03
CA ASP A 316 -14.13 11.89 -6.93
C ASP A 316 -13.26 13.16 -6.98
N GLY A 317 -12.36 13.28 -7.96
CA GLY A 317 -11.48 14.44 -8.12
C GLY A 317 -10.27 14.48 -7.19
N THR A 318 -10.01 13.43 -6.44
CA THR A 318 -8.85 13.32 -5.54
C THR A 318 -7.54 13.55 -6.30
N VAL A 319 -6.56 14.21 -5.66
CA VAL A 319 -5.20 14.37 -6.20
C VAL A 319 -4.51 13.01 -6.25
N GLU A 320 -4.10 12.61 -7.44
CA GLU A 320 -3.48 11.32 -7.70
C GLU A 320 -2.01 11.43 -8.16
N GLY A 321 -1.50 12.63 -8.27
CA GLY A 321 -0.09 12.87 -8.55
C GLY A 321 0.26 14.34 -8.53
N VAL A 322 1.52 14.60 -8.16
CA VAL A 322 2.10 15.94 -8.16
C VAL A 322 3.50 15.89 -8.74
N ALA A 323 3.97 17.04 -9.26
CA ALA A 323 5.35 17.23 -9.69
C ALA A 323 5.90 18.55 -9.16
N CYS A 324 7.21 18.62 -8.98
CA CYS A 324 7.92 19.86 -8.71
C CYS A 324 7.94 20.74 -9.96
N LYS A 325 7.70 22.04 -9.81
CA LYS A 325 7.78 23.03 -10.91
C LYS A 325 9.17 23.12 -11.55
N GLU A 326 10.20 22.67 -10.85
CA GLU A 326 11.59 22.62 -11.32
C GLU A 326 11.98 21.23 -11.86
N ASP A 327 11.02 20.35 -12.11
CA ASP A 327 11.17 19.01 -12.71
C ASP A 327 12.15 18.06 -12.00
N ARG A 328 12.39 18.24 -10.69
CA ARG A 328 13.34 17.39 -9.93
C ARG A 328 12.69 16.28 -9.12
N ALA A 329 11.39 16.39 -8.88
CA ALA A 329 10.62 15.41 -8.14
C ALA A 329 9.21 15.27 -8.72
N PHE A 330 8.72 14.05 -8.82
CA PHE A 330 7.33 13.77 -9.11
C PHE A 330 6.84 12.58 -8.29
N SER A 331 5.54 12.48 -8.14
CA SER A 331 4.96 11.42 -7.36
C SER A 331 3.55 11.08 -7.80
N VAL A 332 3.12 9.85 -7.49
CA VAL A 332 1.75 9.38 -7.73
C VAL A 332 1.19 8.71 -6.48
N GLN A 333 -0.11 8.87 -6.26
CA GLN A 333 -0.83 8.29 -5.14
C GLN A 333 -1.11 6.80 -5.35
N TYR A 334 -1.30 6.39 -6.58
CA TYR A 334 -1.57 5.01 -6.99
C TYR A 334 -0.28 4.20 -7.16
N HIS A 335 -0.44 2.90 -7.48
CA HIS A 335 0.65 1.92 -7.55
C HIS A 335 1.04 1.61 -9.01
N PRO A 336 2.05 2.31 -9.58
CA PRO A 336 2.49 2.10 -10.97
C PRO A 336 3.22 0.76 -11.17
N GLU A 337 3.72 0.14 -10.10
CA GLU A 337 4.33 -1.19 -10.10
C GLU A 337 3.34 -2.31 -10.38
N SER A 338 2.04 -2.08 -10.16
CA SER A 338 0.92 -2.92 -10.60
C SER A 338 0.83 -4.33 -9.99
N ALA A 339 1.28 -4.59 -8.82
CA ALA A 339 1.17 -5.91 -8.19
C ALA A 339 0.23 -5.89 -6.97
N PRO A 340 -1.09 -6.23 -7.14
CA PRO A 340 -1.76 -6.57 -8.40
C PRO A 340 -2.27 -5.32 -9.12
N GLY A 341 -2.58 -5.45 -10.42
CA GLY A 341 -3.32 -4.42 -11.15
C GLY A 341 -2.91 -4.20 -12.59
N PRO A 342 -3.52 -3.18 -13.25
CA PRO A 342 -3.22 -2.81 -14.62
C PRO A 342 -1.81 -2.22 -14.75
N GLN A 343 -1.27 -2.28 -15.98
CA GLN A 343 0.12 -1.90 -16.27
C GLN A 343 0.24 -0.55 -16.98
N ASP A 344 -0.84 0.20 -17.06
CA ASP A 344 -0.96 1.43 -17.84
C ASP A 344 0.08 2.49 -17.44
N SER A 345 0.44 2.53 -16.15
CA SER A 345 1.30 3.55 -15.56
C SER A 345 2.76 3.14 -15.36
N ARG A 346 3.17 1.96 -15.84
CA ARG A 346 4.59 1.51 -15.73
C ARG A 346 5.59 2.44 -16.41
N TYR A 347 5.16 3.32 -17.32
CA TYR A 347 6.01 4.31 -17.97
C TYR A 347 6.61 5.31 -16.97
N LEU A 348 6.01 5.51 -15.80
CA LEU A 348 6.51 6.41 -14.75
C LEU A 348 7.89 5.99 -14.24
N PHE A 349 8.20 4.70 -14.20
CA PHE A 349 9.57 4.24 -13.91
C PHE A 349 10.56 4.66 -14.99
N ARG A 350 10.16 4.71 -16.27
CA ARG A 350 11.00 5.27 -17.34
C ARG A 350 11.16 6.78 -17.20
N GLN A 351 10.09 7.49 -16.85
CA GLN A 351 10.15 8.92 -16.56
C GLN A 351 11.16 9.22 -15.46
N PHE A 352 11.20 8.39 -14.40
CA PHE A 352 12.21 8.54 -13.35
C PHE A 352 13.65 8.33 -13.86
N ILE A 353 13.88 7.37 -14.75
CA ILE A 353 15.18 7.20 -15.41
C ILE A 353 15.55 8.45 -16.19
N THR A 354 14.65 8.99 -17.01
CA THR A 354 14.89 10.23 -17.78
C THR A 354 15.23 11.40 -16.87
N LEU A 355 14.53 11.56 -15.75
CA LEU A 355 14.80 12.60 -14.77
C LEU A 355 16.23 12.52 -14.19
N MET A 356 16.74 11.30 -13.95
CA MET A 356 18.13 11.10 -13.52
C MET A 356 19.14 11.41 -14.62
N GLU A 357 18.82 11.10 -15.88
CA GLU A 357 19.68 11.42 -17.04
C GLU A 357 19.85 12.93 -17.21
N GLU A 358 18.76 13.67 -17.18
CA GLU A 358 18.74 15.13 -17.31
C GLU A 358 19.53 15.80 -16.16
N GLY A 359 19.40 15.28 -14.94
CA GLY A 359 20.16 15.75 -13.77
C GLY A 359 21.68 15.62 -13.92
N LYS A 360 22.16 14.63 -14.67
CA LYS A 360 23.61 14.43 -14.94
C LYS A 360 24.18 15.45 -15.95
N HIS A 361 23.34 16.03 -16.80
CA HIS A 361 23.79 17.01 -17.80
C HIS A 361 23.88 18.44 -17.25
N HIS A 362 23.41 18.70 -16.04
CA HIS A 362 23.39 19.99 -15.38
C HIS A 362 24.34 20.10 -14.16
N ALA A 363 25.04 19.01 -13.81
CA ALA A 363 26.05 18.94 -12.76
C ALA A 363 27.45 18.94 -13.34
#